data_16d0bf0d1e35c909dbb8c1fc78c0b5f1
#
_entry.id   16d0bf0d1e35c909dbb8c1fc78c0b5f1
#
_cell.length_a   1.000
_cell.length_b   1.000
_cell.length_c   1.000
_cell.angle_alpha   90.00
_cell.angle_beta   90.00
_cell.angle_gamma   90.00
#
_symmetry.space_group_name_H-M   'P 1'
#
loop_
_entity.id
_entity.type
_entity.pdbx_description
1 polymer ?
#
loop_
_entity_poly.entity_id
_entity_poly.type
_entity_poly.pdbx_seq_one_letter_code
_entity_poly.pdbx_strand_id
1 'polypeptide(L)'
;MSPFARLVAACLLTLPLDAAAGEAMVDSEFPGSSVTTVSLGDAIQMALHNNLEVEFDKVAVGVEQSRTLFAVGAFDPVFRLELTRESLQRPDITSNLTTAESLLQQAQIIAIEQNTRAIQIATGQTVTPFAALPDGRVVVFDQDTDRLEANLGFRTPLGTQIAFVARESEIRSTFAGDIRTITPFYQAFGGLEVRQPLLKDFGPAANLFEVRTSKVNERVAAYTWEKSLSDSIAQVISTYIDMIFAEADMRNKRDAIAADSKLADQNQRRLELGFMSPIDVQQARAQVSLDQEQLIQAKNLFMERQLVLRRLITKESSSSTPSVFMPVQMPPLAAPDSKRDNLLVTAFQKRPDYNAAVTDAEKQELRLRFAKNQAWPTLDLVGTYGYNGLAGNYESARDAAQSSQAPQWSFGVQFSVPLGRVQPRAQLAVVRGLREQALLRIKQSELTVTVDVDTALSRIEMSRQRLETARKTRELNEEAVRIAYRRLEEGQFSSFDLIEQQRKSYDARSRELGARAELDRAIVALWAATGTVLENTGVTIVKPARRGQLPTATKGAAEFDAKVIKAAAQKPKDKAKPNR
;
A
#
# COMPACT_ATOMS: atom_id res chain seq x y z
N MET A 1 8.89 39.46 -8.28
CA MET A 1 7.47 39.47 -8.70
C MET A 1 7.46 39.59 -10.23
N SER A 2 7.23 38.50 -10.93
CA SER A 2 7.33 38.41 -12.38
C SER A 2 6.02 38.82 -13.05
N PRO A 3 6.05 39.35 -14.27
CA PRO A 3 4.88 39.94 -14.95
C PRO A 3 3.81 38.93 -15.44
N PHE A 4 3.95 37.65 -15.18
CA PHE A 4 3.01 36.59 -15.57
C PHE A 4 1.74 36.49 -14.67
N ALA A 5 1.72 37.14 -13.51
CA ALA A 5 0.59 37.08 -12.57
C ALA A 5 -0.53 38.10 -12.90
N ARG A 6 -0.36 38.96 -13.92
CA ARG A 6 -1.35 39.99 -14.27
C ARG A 6 -2.21 39.67 -15.52
N LEU A 7 -1.95 38.57 -16.21
CA LEU A 7 -2.70 38.21 -17.44
C LEU A 7 -3.86 37.23 -17.20
N VAL A 8 -3.96 36.63 -16.01
CA VAL A 8 -5.04 35.68 -15.66
C VAL A 8 -6.26 36.37 -15.01
N ALA A 9 -6.11 37.61 -14.56
CA ALA A 9 -7.21 38.35 -13.90
C ALA A 9 -8.10 39.16 -14.84
N ALA A 10 -7.82 39.23 -16.15
CA ALA A 10 -8.55 40.06 -17.11
C ALA A 10 -9.53 39.33 -18.04
N CYS A 11 -9.65 37.98 -17.93
CA CYS A 11 -10.59 37.19 -18.75
C CYS A 11 -11.85 36.71 -18.00
N LEU A 12 -12.12 37.22 -16.80
CA LEU A 12 -13.25 36.77 -15.97
C LEU A 12 -14.50 37.67 -16.01
N LEU A 13 -14.64 38.49 -17.03
CA LEU A 13 -15.78 39.42 -17.14
C LEU A 13 -16.39 39.48 -18.53
N THR A 14 -16.74 38.32 -19.13
CA THR A 14 -17.76 38.31 -20.21
C THR A 14 -18.40 36.93 -20.29
N LEU A 15 -19.73 36.94 -20.11
CA LEU A 15 -20.79 36.06 -20.59
C LEU A 15 -21.52 35.19 -19.56
N PRO A 16 -22.69 35.64 -19.10
CA PRO A 16 -23.72 34.77 -18.51
C PRO A 16 -24.79 34.34 -19.56
N LEU A 17 -24.48 34.24 -20.87
CA LEU A 17 -25.50 33.88 -21.87
C LEU A 17 -25.62 32.36 -22.14
N ASP A 18 -24.60 31.57 -21.87
CA ASP A 18 -24.64 30.13 -22.14
C ASP A 18 -25.19 29.27 -21.00
N ALA A 19 -25.18 29.76 -19.78
CA ALA A 19 -25.72 29.03 -18.65
C ALA A 19 -27.27 28.91 -18.69
N ALA A 20 -27.96 29.99 -19.08
CA ALA A 20 -29.42 29.99 -19.18
C ALA A 20 -29.96 29.10 -20.31
N ALA A 21 -29.21 28.94 -21.40
CA ALA A 21 -29.58 28.03 -22.48
C ALA A 21 -29.39 26.55 -22.08
N GLY A 22 -28.38 26.26 -21.24
CA GLY A 22 -28.15 24.94 -20.67
C GLY A 22 -29.22 24.52 -19.67
N GLU A 23 -29.65 25.39 -18.79
CA GLU A 23 -30.71 25.14 -17.80
C GLU A 23 -32.08 24.86 -18.48
N ALA A 24 -32.49 25.66 -19.46
CA ALA A 24 -33.75 25.47 -20.19
C ALA A 24 -33.76 24.14 -21.00
N MET A 25 -32.58 23.67 -21.40
CA MET A 25 -32.43 22.44 -22.14
C MET A 25 -32.60 21.20 -21.25
N VAL A 26 -32.12 21.25 -20.01
CA VAL A 26 -32.18 20.10 -19.10
C VAL A 26 -33.56 19.93 -18.47
N ASP A 27 -34.24 21.01 -18.16
CA ASP A 27 -35.63 20.93 -17.64
C ASP A 27 -36.60 20.24 -18.61
N SER A 28 -36.36 20.37 -19.92
CA SER A 28 -37.16 19.69 -20.95
C SER A 28 -36.80 18.21 -21.11
N GLU A 29 -35.56 17.81 -20.84
CA GLU A 29 -35.03 16.48 -21.14
C GLU A 29 -34.94 15.58 -19.91
N PHE A 30 -34.73 16.17 -18.72
CA PHE A 30 -34.57 15.46 -17.45
C PHE A 30 -35.44 16.10 -16.35
N PRO A 31 -36.77 16.00 -16.48
CA PRO A 31 -37.70 16.68 -15.57
C PRO A 31 -37.51 16.19 -14.13
N GLY A 32 -37.33 17.13 -13.18
CA GLY A 32 -37.16 16.84 -11.77
C GLY A 32 -35.73 16.56 -11.31
N SER A 33 -34.73 16.74 -12.20
CA SER A 33 -33.31 16.63 -11.84
C SER A 33 -32.71 17.99 -11.53
N SER A 34 -31.90 18.12 -10.49
CA SER A 34 -31.10 19.34 -10.25
C SER A 34 -29.94 19.37 -11.24
N VAL A 35 -29.77 20.51 -11.92
CA VAL A 35 -28.67 20.72 -12.88
C VAL A 35 -27.49 21.34 -12.18
N THR A 36 -26.33 20.76 -12.33
CA THR A 36 -25.07 21.33 -11.82
C THR A 36 -24.08 21.46 -12.99
N THR A 37 -23.70 22.67 -13.30
CA THR A 37 -22.61 22.90 -14.27
C THR A 37 -21.27 22.55 -13.64
N VAL A 38 -20.47 21.73 -14.30
CA VAL A 38 -19.16 21.29 -13.81
C VAL A 38 -18.11 21.62 -14.85
N SER A 39 -17.09 22.39 -14.47
CA SER A 39 -15.93 22.61 -15.33
C SER A 39 -14.93 21.45 -15.22
N LEU A 40 -14.02 21.32 -16.19
CA LEU A 40 -12.95 20.32 -16.12
C LEU A 40 -12.09 20.48 -14.86
N GLY A 41 -11.79 21.74 -14.46
CA GLY A 41 -11.04 22.01 -13.22
C GLY A 41 -11.77 21.55 -11.98
N ASP A 42 -13.08 21.79 -11.89
CA ASP A 42 -13.91 21.33 -10.77
C ASP A 42 -13.99 19.80 -10.72
N ALA A 43 -14.17 19.16 -11.89
CA ALA A 43 -14.18 17.70 -11.99
C ALA A 43 -12.86 17.06 -11.51
N ILE A 44 -11.72 17.64 -11.88
CA ILE A 44 -10.39 17.20 -11.41
C ILE A 44 -10.27 17.40 -9.89
N GLN A 45 -10.65 18.56 -9.37
CA GLN A 45 -10.60 18.83 -7.92
C GLN A 45 -11.51 17.88 -7.12
N MET A 46 -12.74 17.66 -7.59
CA MET A 46 -13.65 16.70 -6.97
C MET A 46 -13.07 15.28 -6.99
N ALA A 47 -12.47 14.85 -8.10
CA ALA A 47 -11.83 13.54 -8.21
C ALA A 47 -10.65 13.40 -7.23
N LEU A 48 -9.80 14.43 -7.11
CA LEU A 48 -8.67 14.43 -6.18
C LEU A 48 -9.09 14.26 -4.71
N HIS A 49 -10.27 14.81 -4.35
CA HIS A 49 -10.79 14.72 -2.98
C HIS A 49 -11.64 13.48 -2.72
N ASN A 50 -12.30 12.96 -3.74
CA ASN A 50 -13.35 11.96 -3.57
C ASN A 50 -13.01 10.59 -4.16
N ASN A 51 -11.98 10.47 -5.00
CA ASN A 51 -11.63 9.19 -5.61
C ASN A 51 -11.05 8.23 -4.56
N LEU A 52 -11.76 7.13 -4.33
CA LEU A 52 -11.40 6.13 -3.31
C LEU A 52 -10.12 5.37 -3.66
N GLU A 53 -9.80 5.16 -4.94
CA GLU A 53 -8.59 4.48 -5.38
C GLU A 53 -7.35 5.32 -5.06
N VAL A 54 -7.40 6.63 -5.34
CA VAL A 54 -6.33 7.57 -4.99
C VAL A 54 -6.15 7.67 -3.47
N GLU A 55 -7.26 7.67 -2.71
CA GLU A 55 -7.21 7.70 -1.24
C GLU A 55 -6.64 6.40 -0.68
N PHE A 56 -7.00 5.24 -1.26
CA PHE A 56 -6.45 3.93 -0.89
C PHE A 56 -4.92 3.89 -1.07
N ASP A 57 -4.41 4.31 -2.22
CA ASP A 57 -2.97 4.32 -2.47
C ASP A 57 -2.23 5.35 -1.60
N LYS A 58 -2.86 6.48 -1.27
CA LYS A 58 -2.33 7.44 -0.31
C LYS A 58 -2.19 6.84 1.10
N VAL A 59 -3.17 6.05 1.52
CA VAL A 59 -3.10 5.31 2.80
C VAL A 59 -2.00 4.25 2.73
N ALA A 60 -1.82 3.56 1.59
CA ALA A 60 -0.74 2.59 1.40
C ALA A 60 0.65 3.21 1.60
N VAL A 61 0.88 4.46 1.14
CA VAL A 61 2.11 5.20 1.45
C VAL A 61 2.29 5.39 2.95
N GLY A 62 1.22 5.76 3.69
CA GLY A 62 1.25 5.89 5.15
C GLY A 62 1.57 4.58 5.87
N VAL A 63 1.09 3.45 5.35
CA VAL A 63 1.41 2.11 5.86
C VAL A 63 2.91 1.82 5.70
N GLU A 64 3.50 2.09 4.53
CA GLU A 64 4.93 1.87 4.31
C GLU A 64 5.81 2.82 5.15
N GLN A 65 5.36 4.06 5.40
CA GLN A 65 6.01 4.96 6.36
C GLN A 65 6.02 4.37 7.77
N SER A 66 4.89 3.80 8.19
CA SER A 66 4.79 3.15 9.50
C SER A 66 5.67 1.90 9.60
N ARG A 67 5.80 1.11 8.52
CA ARG A 67 6.75 0.00 8.43
C ARG A 67 8.22 0.46 8.54
N THR A 68 8.54 1.63 7.98
CA THR A 68 9.88 2.22 8.15
C THR A 68 10.16 2.57 9.60
N LEU A 69 9.19 3.14 10.32
CA LEU A 69 9.31 3.41 11.76
C LEU A 69 9.41 2.12 12.57
N PHE A 70 8.60 1.11 12.25
CA PHE A 70 8.68 -0.21 12.87
C PHE A 70 10.08 -0.83 12.71
N ALA A 71 10.67 -0.75 11.52
CA ALA A 71 12.02 -1.26 11.27
C ALA A 71 13.11 -0.50 12.07
N VAL A 72 12.92 0.80 12.31
CA VAL A 72 13.80 1.61 13.16
C VAL A 72 13.66 1.19 14.63
N GLY A 73 12.45 0.87 15.07
CA GLY A 73 12.17 0.38 16.44
C GLY A 73 12.91 -0.91 16.83
N ALA A 74 13.48 -1.64 15.87
CA ALA A 74 14.38 -2.77 16.16
C ALA A 74 15.66 -2.38 16.92
N PHE A 75 15.97 -1.08 17.00
CA PHE A 75 17.11 -0.53 17.75
C PHE A 75 16.71 0.10 19.08
N ASP A 76 15.41 0.11 19.40
CA ASP A 76 14.94 0.66 20.65
C ASP A 76 15.40 -0.21 21.84
N PRO A 77 15.74 0.39 22.99
CA PRO A 77 16.00 -0.35 24.20
C PRO A 77 14.80 -1.16 24.64
N VAL A 78 15.00 -2.45 24.91
CA VAL A 78 13.95 -3.36 25.38
C VAL A 78 14.23 -3.71 26.84
N PHE A 79 13.33 -3.32 27.73
CA PHE A 79 13.32 -3.78 29.10
C PHE A 79 12.49 -5.06 29.19
N ARG A 80 13.11 -6.12 29.76
CA ARG A 80 12.46 -7.40 30.02
C ARG A 80 12.56 -7.70 31.50
N LEU A 81 11.46 -8.08 32.12
CA LEU A 81 11.38 -8.58 33.48
C LEU A 81 10.84 -9.99 33.41
N GLU A 82 11.57 -10.94 34.03
CA GLU A 82 11.20 -12.35 34.06
C GLU A 82 11.21 -12.83 35.52
N LEU A 83 10.11 -13.44 35.91
CA LEU A 83 9.96 -14.09 37.22
C LEU A 83 9.77 -15.58 36.98
N THR A 84 10.66 -16.40 37.50
CA THR A 84 10.62 -17.84 37.31
C THR A 84 10.66 -18.53 38.66
N ARG A 85 9.76 -19.47 38.89
CA ARG A 85 9.83 -20.40 39.97
C ARG A 85 10.10 -21.80 39.45
N GLU A 86 11.17 -22.40 39.91
CA GLU A 86 11.60 -23.74 39.52
C GLU A 86 11.63 -24.62 40.77
N SER A 87 10.99 -25.79 40.74
CA SER A 87 11.08 -26.82 41.76
C SER A 87 11.70 -28.04 41.11
N LEU A 88 12.85 -28.44 41.61
CA LEU A 88 13.61 -29.58 41.12
C LEU A 88 13.66 -30.68 42.18
N GLN A 89 13.06 -31.80 41.86
CA GLN A 89 13.18 -33.03 42.67
C GLN A 89 14.04 -34.03 41.90
N ARG A 90 15.20 -34.35 42.45
CA ARG A 90 16.12 -35.28 41.84
C ARG A 90 16.49 -36.40 42.80
N PRO A 91 16.25 -37.67 42.45
CA PRO A 91 16.81 -38.77 43.22
C PRO A 91 18.33 -38.76 43.04
N ASP A 92 19.05 -38.72 44.16
CA ASP A 92 20.50 -38.80 44.19
C ASP A 92 20.95 -40.00 45.06
N ILE A 93 22.06 -40.60 44.66
CA ILE A 93 22.67 -41.67 45.43
C ILE A 93 23.64 -40.99 46.40
N THR A 94 23.61 -41.34 47.67
CA THR A 94 24.36 -40.73 48.76
C THR A 94 25.89 -40.75 48.64
N SER A 95 26.41 -40.87 47.43
CA SER A 95 27.85 -40.76 47.14
C SER A 95 28.39 -39.32 47.14
N ASN A 96 27.49 -38.31 47.29
CA ASN A 96 27.86 -36.89 47.26
C ASN A 96 27.90 -36.23 48.67
N LEU A 97 28.08 -37.00 49.75
CA LEU A 97 28.64 -36.43 50.96
C LEU A 97 29.88 -35.63 50.55
N THR A 98 29.97 -34.37 50.94
CA THR A 98 31.16 -33.57 50.65
C THR A 98 32.39 -34.37 51.06
N THR A 99 33.48 -34.22 50.30
CA THR A 99 34.71 -34.97 50.55
C THR A 99 35.15 -34.85 52.02
N ALA A 100 34.80 -33.74 52.71
CA ALA A 100 35.03 -33.46 54.06
C ALA A 100 34.15 -34.31 55.00
N GLU A 101 32.85 -34.48 54.73
CA GLU A 101 31.92 -35.28 55.49
C GLU A 101 32.20 -36.78 55.39
N SER A 102 32.52 -37.22 54.15
CA SER A 102 32.93 -38.63 53.94
C SER A 102 34.25 -38.91 54.63
N LEU A 103 35.20 -38.00 54.66
CA LEU A 103 36.46 -38.13 55.41
C LEU A 103 36.25 -38.10 56.90
N LEU A 104 35.36 -37.25 57.45
CA LEU A 104 35.00 -37.19 58.83
C LEU A 104 34.27 -38.46 59.27
N GLN A 105 33.31 -38.96 58.52
CA GLN A 105 32.65 -40.24 58.82
C GLN A 105 33.62 -41.42 58.75
N GLN A 106 34.48 -41.46 57.69
CA GLN A 106 35.53 -42.49 57.65
C GLN A 106 36.48 -42.42 58.84
N ALA A 107 36.91 -41.22 59.19
CA ALA A 107 37.77 -41.04 60.41
C ALA A 107 37.09 -41.46 61.68
N GLN A 108 35.78 -41.16 61.86
CA GLN A 108 35.00 -41.61 63.00
C GLN A 108 34.82 -43.14 63.06
N ILE A 109 34.52 -43.74 61.85
CA ILE A 109 34.41 -45.21 61.79
C ILE A 109 35.72 -45.89 62.07
N ILE A 110 36.84 -45.39 61.53
CA ILE A 110 38.18 -45.91 61.80
C ILE A 110 38.53 -45.76 63.31
N ALA A 111 38.21 -44.65 63.94
CA ALA A 111 38.47 -44.42 65.33
C ALA A 111 37.61 -45.38 66.22
N ILE A 112 36.36 -45.60 65.87
CA ILE A 112 35.48 -46.55 66.57
C ILE A 112 35.99 -48.00 66.41
N GLU A 113 36.41 -48.36 65.19
CA GLU A 113 36.97 -49.67 64.88
C GLU A 113 38.26 -49.95 65.65
N GLN A 114 39.16 -48.97 65.70
CA GLN A 114 40.40 -49.05 66.48
C GLN A 114 40.15 -49.22 67.95
N ASN A 115 39.21 -48.45 68.55
CA ASN A 115 38.84 -48.58 69.93
C ASN A 115 38.19 -49.93 70.19
N THR A 116 37.28 -50.39 69.34
CA THR A 116 36.63 -51.69 69.49
C THR A 116 37.61 -52.81 69.43
N ARG A 117 38.55 -52.76 68.47
CA ARG A 117 39.65 -53.75 68.39
C ARG A 117 40.53 -53.75 69.61
N ALA A 118 40.89 -52.58 70.15
CA ALA A 118 41.67 -52.48 71.35
C ALA A 118 40.95 -53.07 72.57
N ILE A 119 39.67 -52.88 72.70
CA ILE A 119 38.84 -53.45 73.73
C ILE A 119 38.72 -55.00 73.57
N GLN A 120 38.49 -55.47 72.40
CA GLN A 120 38.39 -56.92 72.08
C GLN A 120 39.68 -57.64 72.35
N ILE A 121 40.82 -57.07 71.97
CA ILE A 121 42.16 -57.63 72.31
C ILE A 121 42.40 -57.65 73.81
N ALA A 122 42.04 -56.56 74.50
CA ALA A 122 42.22 -56.47 75.99
C ALA A 122 41.31 -57.42 76.75
N THR A 123 40.16 -57.81 76.20
CA THR A 123 39.19 -58.68 76.87
C THR A 123 39.23 -60.14 76.39
N GLY A 124 40.15 -60.49 75.42
CA GLY A 124 40.30 -61.81 74.85
C GLY A 124 39.12 -62.31 74.00
N GLN A 125 38.29 -61.43 73.57
CA GLN A 125 37.15 -61.73 72.65
C GLN A 125 37.59 -61.82 71.19
N THR A 126 36.91 -62.65 70.38
CA THR A 126 37.16 -62.75 68.94
C THR A 126 36.77 -61.45 68.23
N VAL A 127 37.69 -60.91 67.45
CA VAL A 127 37.47 -59.70 66.64
C VAL A 127 36.48 -60.03 65.56
N THR A 128 35.27 -59.46 65.64
CA THR A 128 34.25 -59.56 64.59
C THR A 128 34.49 -58.51 63.55
N PRO A 129 34.42 -58.85 62.24
CA PRO A 129 34.47 -57.81 61.15
C PRO A 129 33.31 -56.85 61.30
N PHE A 130 33.59 -55.56 61.09
CA PHE A 130 32.55 -54.57 61.11
C PHE A 130 31.59 -54.82 59.92
N ALA A 131 30.28 -54.73 60.16
CA ALA A 131 29.29 -54.85 59.10
C ALA A 131 29.49 -53.73 58.09
N ALA A 132 29.54 -54.13 56.81
CA ALA A 132 29.58 -53.15 55.77
C ALA A 132 28.43 -52.15 55.93
N LEU A 133 28.72 -50.87 55.65
CA LEU A 133 27.69 -49.85 55.68
C LEU A 133 26.57 -50.28 54.70
N PRO A 134 25.29 -50.13 55.10
CA PRO A 134 24.18 -50.48 54.21
C PRO A 134 24.26 -49.75 52.88
N ASP A 135 23.97 -50.52 51.82
CA ASP A 135 23.93 -50.00 50.42
C ASP A 135 23.19 -48.64 50.34
N GLY A 136 23.75 -47.79 49.50
CA GLY A 136 23.39 -46.39 49.36
C GLY A 136 21.89 -46.14 49.39
N ARG A 137 21.42 -45.32 50.32
CA ARG A 137 20.06 -44.82 50.37
C ARG A 137 19.85 -43.85 49.20
N VAL A 138 18.83 -44.08 48.40
CA VAL A 138 18.34 -43.06 47.47
C VAL A 138 17.70 -41.93 48.28
N VAL A 139 18.29 -40.76 48.25
CA VAL A 139 17.77 -39.55 48.88
C VAL A 139 17.18 -38.66 47.77
N VAL A 140 16.02 -38.12 48.00
CA VAL A 140 15.45 -37.14 47.09
C VAL A 140 16.04 -35.80 47.44
N PHE A 141 16.78 -35.23 46.48
CA PHE A 141 17.26 -33.86 46.54
C PHE A 141 16.12 -32.94 46.06
N ASP A 142 15.71 -32.01 46.92
CA ASP A 142 14.63 -31.07 46.66
C ASP A 142 15.21 -29.64 46.65
N GLN A 143 15.04 -28.95 45.55
CA GLN A 143 15.52 -27.58 45.38
C GLN A 143 14.44 -26.72 44.75
N ASP A 144 14.01 -25.71 45.49
CA ASP A 144 13.15 -24.64 45.02
C ASP A 144 14.01 -23.40 44.70
N THR A 145 13.83 -22.84 43.51
CA THR A 145 14.54 -21.63 43.09
C THR A 145 13.52 -20.61 42.61
N ASP A 146 13.44 -19.48 43.27
CA ASP A 146 12.70 -18.31 42.83
C ASP A 146 13.71 -17.35 42.20
N ARG A 147 13.53 -16.98 40.91
CA ARG A 147 14.44 -16.13 40.15
C ARG A 147 13.71 -14.91 39.60
N LEU A 148 14.29 -13.74 39.83
CA LEU A 148 13.94 -12.47 39.18
C LEU A 148 15.08 -12.06 38.27
N GLU A 149 14.78 -11.87 36.99
CA GLU A 149 15.74 -11.35 36.01
C GLU A 149 15.20 -10.09 35.36
N ALA A 150 15.94 -8.98 35.47
CA ALA A 150 15.68 -7.73 34.77
C ALA A 150 16.79 -7.51 33.76
N ASN A 151 16.40 -7.28 32.50
CA ASN A 151 17.32 -7.09 31.39
C ASN A 151 16.93 -5.85 30.57
N LEU A 152 17.85 -4.89 30.43
CA LEU A 152 17.73 -3.74 29.53
C LEU A 152 18.72 -3.91 28.39
N GLY A 153 18.22 -4.39 27.25
CA GLY A 153 19.04 -4.68 26.07
C GLY A 153 18.76 -3.72 24.91
N PHE A 154 19.77 -3.41 24.12
CA PHE A 154 19.64 -2.69 22.86
C PHE A 154 20.65 -3.17 21.82
N ARG A 155 20.31 -2.92 20.56
CA ARG A 155 21.14 -3.29 19.40
C ARG A 155 21.62 -2.06 18.66
N THR A 156 22.89 -2.03 18.26
CA THR A 156 23.45 -0.95 17.48
C THR A 156 23.38 -1.23 15.97
N PRO A 157 23.50 -0.22 15.10
CA PRO A 157 23.59 -0.42 13.65
C PRO A 157 24.82 -1.23 13.19
N LEU A 158 25.84 -1.37 14.03
CA LEU A 158 27.00 -2.24 13.77
C LEU A 158 26.74 -3.71 14.07
N GLY A 159 25.61 -3.99 14.76
CA GLY A 159 25.24 -5.33 15.18
C GLY A 159 25.63 -5.66 16.61
N THR A 160 26.32 -4.75 17.31
CA THR A 160 26.64 -4.90 18.74
C THR A 160 25.34 -5.00 19.53
N GLN A 161 25.23 -6.00 20.36
CA GLN A 161 24.15 -6.16 21.35
C GLN A 161 24.75 -5.87 22.73
N ILE A 162 24.12 -4.97 23.45
CA ILE A 162 24.53 -4.56 24.78
C ILE A 162 23.32 -4.78 25.69
N ALA A 163 23.53 -5.49 26.81
CA ALA A 163 22.49 -5.75 27.78
C ALA A 163 23.01 -5.46 29.21
N PHE A 164 22.27 -4.63 29.92
CA PHE A 164 22.41 -4.49 31.36
C PHE A 164 21.51 -5.53 32.03
N VAL A 165 22.10 -6.39 32.84
CA VAL A 165 21.43 -7.54 33.46
C VAL A 165 21.49 -7.42 34.96
N ALA A 166 20.35 -7.59 35.62
CA ALA A 166 20.24 -7.78 37.06
C ALA A 166 19.47 -9.08 37.29
N ARG A 167 20.11 -10.02 38.01
CA ARG A 167 19.51 -11.32 38.36
C ARG A 167 19.52 -11.44 39.88
N GLU A 168 18.39 -11.79 40.44
CA GLU A 168 18.25 -12.14 41.85
C GLU A 168 17.61 -13.52 41.94
N SER A 169 18.11 -14.39 42.84
CA SER A 169 17.53 -15.69 43.06
C SER A 169 17.54 -16.06 44.52
N GLU A 170 16.43 -16.61 44.97
CA GLU A 170 16.32 -17.32 46.25
C GLU A 170 16.39 -18.81 46.00
N ILE A 171 17.30 -19.48 46.67
CA ILE A 171 17.51 -20.93 46.53
C ILE A 171 17.26 -21.58 47.88
N ARG A 172 16.27 -22.46 47.93
CA ARG A 172 15.98 -23.33 49.06
C ARG A 172 16.31 -24.76 48.68
N SER A 173 17.16 -25.43 49.46
CA SER A 173 17.57 -26.80 49.18
C SER A 173 17.51 -27.66 50.43
N THR A 174 16.99 -28.88 50.34
CA THR A 174 16.97 -29.86 51.44
C THR A 174 18.34 -30.44 51.73
N PHE A 175 19.36 -30.15 50.92
CA PHE A 175 20.74 -30.64 51.14
C PHE A 175 21.48 -29.91 52.27
N ALA A 176 20.80 -29.08 53.01
CA ALA A 176 21.36 -28.29 54.10
C ALA A 176 21.47 -29.07 55.41
N GLY A 177 21.90 -30.30 55.33
CA GLY A 177 22.22 -31.11 56.56
C GLY A 177 23.49 -30.66 57.26
N ASP A 178 24.25 -29.71 56.70
CA ASP A 178 25.48 -29.23 57.35
C ASP A 178 25.25 -27.89 58.06
N ILE A 179 25.72 -27.84 59.32
CA ILE A 179 25.59 -26.72 60.27
C ILE A 179 26.15 -25.38 59.73
N ARG A 180 26.73 -25.36 58.51
CA ARG A 180 27.42 -24.21 57.97
C ARG A 180 26.75 -23.61 56.69
N THR A 181 25.68 -24.18 56.20
CA THR A 181 24.98 -23.66 55.03
C THR A 181 23.77 -22.82 55.43
N ILE A 182 23.73 -21.60 54.91
CA ILE A 182 22.59 -20.69 55.03
C ILE A 182 21.53 -21.15 54.05
N THR A 183 20.39 -21.64 54.52
CA THR A 183 19.19 -21.90 53.69
C THR A 183 17.98 -21.20 54.30
N PRO A 184 17.22 -20.44 53.49
CA PRO A 184 17.44 -20.10 52.07
C PRO A 184 18.67 -19.20 51.91
N PHE A 185 19.34 -19.31 50.77
CA PHE A 185 20.38 -18.36 50.36
C PHE A 185 19.96 -17.55 49.15
N TYR A 186 20.39 -16.31 49.15
CA TYR A 186 20.01 -15.31 48.13
C TYR A 186 21.26 -14.95 47.34
N GLN A 187 21.11 -15.05 46.01
CA GLN A 187 22.14 -14.65 45.07
C GLN A 187 21.68 -13.42 44.32
N ALA A 188 22.56 -12.46 44.12
CA ALA A 188 22.36 -11.31 43.29
C ALA A 188 23.51 -11.19 42.28
N PHE A 189 23.22 -10.83 41.05
CA PHE A 189 24.17 -10.49 40.00
C PHE A 189 23.74 -9.20 39.33
N GLY A 190 24.66 -8.25 39.20
CA GLY A 190 24.47 -7.04 38.43
C GLY A 190 25.62 -6.87 37.43
N GLY A 191 25.33 -6.72 36.13
CA GLY A 191 26.40 -6.67 35.16
C GLY A 191 26.01 -6.19 33.76
N LEU A 192 27.00 -6.19 32.88
CA LEU A 192 26.92 -5.83 31.48
C LEU A 192 27.28 -7.05 30.65
N GLU A 193 26.43 -7.36 29.68
CA GLU A 193 26.69 -8.36 28.66
C GLU A 193 26.84 -7.67 27.30
N VAL A 194 27.89 -8.00 26.55
CA VAL A 194 28.18 -7.44 25.23
C VAL A 194 28.41 -8.59 24.25
N ARG A 195 27.71 -8.54 23.13
CA ARG A 195 27.94 -9.44 21.99
C ARG A 195 28.21 -8.64 20.74
N GLN A 196 29.37 -8.84 20.11
CA GLN A 196 29.79 -8.19 18.88
C GLN A 196 29.97 -9.22 17.78
N PRO A 197 29.08 -9.29 16.77
CA PRO A 197 29.34 -10.09 15.58
C PRO A 197 30.49 -9.45 14.80
N LEU A 198 31.39 -10.28 14.23
CA LEU A 198 32.57 -9.84 13.49
C LEU A 198 32.49 -10.21 11.99
N LEU A 199 31.71 -11.20 11.59
CA LEU A 199 31.54 -11.65 10.21
C LEU A 199 30.07 -11.60 9.78
N LYS A 200 29.30 -12.67 10.03
CA LYS A 200 27.87 -12.66 9.78
C LYS A 200 27.21 -11.66 10.73
N ASP A 201 26.21 -10.92 10.26
CA ASP A 201 25.50 -9.87 10.99
C ASP A 201 26.35 -8.67 11.44
N PHE A 202 27.59 -8.56 10.92
CA PHE A 202 28.43 -7.39 11.17
C PHE A 202 28.11 -6.25 10.20
N GLY A 203 28.04 -5.04 10.78
CA GLY A 203 28.02 -3.78 10.06
C GLY A 203 26.64 -3.31 9.58
N PRO A 204 26.59 -2.06 9.06
CA PRO A 204 25.34 -1.40 8.68
C PRO A 204 24.62 -2.05 7.49
N ALA A 205 25.34 -2.83 6.66
CA ALA A 205 24.75 -3.51 5.52
C ALA A 205 23.82 -4.66 5.96
N ALA A 206 24.14 -5.30 7.08
CA ALA A 206 23.31 -6.36 7.66
C ALA A 206 22.22 -5.77 8.57
N ASN A 207 22.59 -4.91 9.50
CA ASN A 207 21.68 -4.47 10.57
C ASN A 207 20.70 -3.38 10.14
N LEU A 208 21.06 -2.52 9.18
CA LEU A 208 20.13 -1.53 8.63
C LEU A 208 19.40 -2.01 7.38
N PHE A 209 19.48 -3.30 7.05
CA PHE A 209 18.85 -3.87 5.85
C PHE A 209 17.34 -3.63 5.85
N GLU A 210 16.63 -3.97 6.93
CA GLU A 210 15.18 -3.78 7.05
C GLU A 210 14.79 -2.30 6.94
N VAL A 211 15.51 -1.40 7.63
CA VAL A 211 15.26 0.04 7.56
C VAL A 211 15.45 0.58 6.14
N ARG A 212 16.51 0.15 5.45
CA ARG A 212 16.78 0.59 4.07
C ARG A 212 15.77 0.03 3.10
N THR A 213 15.39 -1.23 3.26
CA THR A 213 14.38 -1.89 2.42
C THR A 213 13.01 -1.24 2.60
N SER A 214 12.60 -0.95 3.84
CA SER A 214 11.34 -0.25 4.13
C SER A 214 11.33 1.16 3.53
N LYS A 215 12.45 1.91 3.58
CA LYS A 215 12.58 3.22 2.89
C LYS A 215 12.45 3.11 1.37
N VAL A 216 12.96 2.04 0.77
CA VAL A 216 12.78 1.79 -0.66
C VAL A 216 11.32 1.46 -0.96
N ASN A 217 10.67 0.62 -0.15
CA ASN A 217 9.25 0.31 -0.30
C ASN A 217 8.37 1.57 -0.15
N GLU A 218 8.69 2.48 0.78
CA GLU A 218 8.02 3.78 0.92
C GLU A 218 8.10 4.60 -0.39
N ARG A 219 9.29 4.63 -1.04
CA ARG A 219 9.45 5.32 -2.34
C ARG A 219 8.66 4.65 -3.47
N VAL A 220 8.67 3.30 -3.51
CA VAL A 220 7.88 2.55 -4.48
C VAL A 220 6.38 2.82 -4.31
N ALA A 221 5.88 2.80 -3.07
CA ALA A 221 4.49 3.12 -2.78
C ALA A 221 4.13 4.57 -3.17
N ALA A 222 5.05 5.52 -2.97
CA ALA A 222 4.86 6.90 -3.41
C ALA A 222 4.74 7.02 -4.94
N TYR A 223 5.57 6.30 -5.70
CA TYR A 223 5.46 6.25 -7.17
C TYR A 223 4.18 5.54 -7.63
N THR A 224 3.76 4.49 -6.94
CA THR A 224 2.48 3.81 -7.24
C THR A 224 1.30 4.75 -7.03
N TRP A 225 1.29 5.51 -5.93
CA TRP A 225 0.27 6.53 -5.68
C TRP A 225 0.30 7.64 -6.73
N GLU A 226 1.48 8.12 -7.14
CA GLU A 226 1.63 9.13 -8.19
C GLU A 226 1.09 8.62 -9.53
N LYS A 227 1.33 7.35 -9.85
CA LYS A 227 0.77 6.70 -11.04
C LYS A 227 -0.76 6.62 -10.98
N SER A 228 -1.32 6.12 -9.90
CA SER A 228 -2.76 6.01 -9.67
C SER A 228 -3.45 7.38 -9.79
N LEU A 229 -2.83 8.42 -9.21
CA LEU A 229 -3.30 9.79 -9.31
C LEU A 229 -3.30 10.28 -10.77
N SER A 230 -2.20 10.05 -11.50
CA SER A 230 -2.07 10.44 -12.91
C SER A 230 -3.09 9.71 -13.79
N ASP A 231 -3.26 8.41 -13.60
CA ASP A 231 -4.22 7.58 -14.34
C ASP A 231 -5.67 8.01 -14.04
N SER A 232 -5.99 8.29 -12.77
CA SER A 232 -7.31 8.77 -12.37
C SER A 232 -7.65 10.12 -13.02
N ILE A 233 -6.71 11.08 -13.01
CA ILE A 233 -6.90 12.38 -13.67
C ILE A 233 -7.07 12.21 -15.18
N ALA A 234 -6.23 11.40 -15.83
CA ALA A 234 -6.35 11.13 -17.27
C ALA A 234 -7.72 10.51 -17.61
N GLN A 235 -8.24 9.62 -16.76
CA GLN A 235 -9.55 9.01 -16.92
C GLN A 235 -10.68 10.04 -16.74
N VAL A 236 -10.58 10.94 -15.74
CA VAL A 236 -11.54 12.04 -15.55
C VAL A 236 -11.57 12.94 -16.78
N ILE A 237 -10.42 13.37 -17.31
CA ILE A 237 -10.33 14.22 -18.51
C ILE A 237 -10.95 13.51 -19.72
N SER A 238 -10.60 12.23 -19.94
CA SER A 238 -11.13 11.45 -21.06
C SER A 238 -12.64 11.27 -20.97
N THR A 239 -13.17 10.99 -19.79
CA THR A 239 -14.63 10.86 -19.54
C THR A 239 -15.33 12.20 -19.73
N TYR A 240 -14.71 13.30 -19.29
CA TYR A 240 -15.23 14.65 -19.47
C TYR A 240 -15.30 15.05 -20.97
N ILE A 241 -14.27 14.72 -21.76
CA ILE A 241 -14.27 14.89 -23.23
C ILE A 241 -15.40 14.09 -23.87
N ASP A 242 -15.60 12.83 -23.45
CA ASP A 242 -16.68 11.98 -23.94
C ASP A 242 -18.06 12.56 -23.60
N MET A 243 -18.20 13.18 -22.43
CA MET A 243 -19.45 13.81 -22.00
C MET A 243 -19.75 15.08 -22.82
N ILE A 244 -18.73 15.92 -23.11
CA ILE A 244 -18.88 17.08 -24.03
C ILE A 244 -19.32 16.60 -25.42
N PHE A 245 -18.69 15.55 -25.93
CA PHE A 245 -19.06 14.95 -27.22
C PHE A 245 -20.52 14.48 -27.21
N ALA A 246 -20.92 13.70 -26.20
CA ALA A 246 -22.27 13.14 -26.11
C ALA A 246 -23.33 14.25 -26.00
N GLU A 247 -23.05 15.31 -25.25
CA GLU A 247 -23.93 16.49 -25.15
C GLU A 247 -24.07 17.21 -26.51
N ALA A 248 -22.94 17.44 -27.19
CA ALA A 248 -22.95 18.09 -28.49
C ALA A 248 -23.65 17.24 -29.57
N ASP A 249 -23.48 15.91 -29.53
CA ASP A 249 -24.18 15.01 -30.46
C ASP A 249 -25.69 14.95 -30.17
N MET A 250 -26.09 14.93 -28.90
CA MET A 250 -27.50 15.02 -28.51
C MET A 250 -28.14 16.33 -29.01
N ARG A 251 -27.41 17.45 -28.98
CA ARG A 251 -27.83 18.74 -29.50
C ARG A 251 -27.97 18.68 -31.03
N ASN A 252 -27.00 18.08 -31.73
CA ASN A 252 -27.05 17.85 -33.18
C ASN A 252 -28.26 17.02 -33.62
N LYS A 253 -28.60 15.94 -32.86
CA LYS A 253 -29.81 15.13 -33.14
C LYS A 253 -31.11 15.88 -32.90
N ARG A 254 -31.16 16.79 -31.93
CA ARG A 254 -32.33 17.67 -31.71
C ARG A 254 -32.51 18.66 -32.84
N ASP A 255 -31.42 19.25 -33.34
CA ASP A 255 -31.45 20.16 -34.48
C ASP A 255 -31.98 19.44 -35.75
N ALA A 256 -31.59 18.16 -35.93
CA ALA A 256 -32.12 17.33 -37.02
C ALA A 256 -33.64 17.13 -36.91
N ILE A 257 -34.15 16.73 -35.73
CA ILE A 257 -35.59 16.58 -35.48
C ILE A 257 -36.34 17.89 -35.80
N ALA A 258 -35.82 19.04 -35.34
CA ALA A 258 -36.45 20.33 -35.53
C ALA A 258 -36.51 20.70 -37.03
N ALA A 259 -35.45 20.40 -37.79
CA ALA A 259 -35.40 20.65 -39.23
C ALA A 259 -36.35 19.73 -40.02
N ASP A 260 -36.33 18.42 -39.71
CA ASP A 260 -37.13 17.42 -40.40
C ASP A 260 -38.60 17.49 -40.03
N SER A 261 -38.95 17.85 -38.78
CA SER A 261 -40.35 18.15 -38.40
C SER A 261 -40.88 19.34 -39.17
N LYS A 262 -40.09 20.42 -39.32
CA LYS A 262 -40.49 21.58 -40.10
C LYS A 262 -40.75 21.23 -41.59
N LEU A 263 -39.91 20.36 -42.14
CA LEU A 263 -40.08 19.87 -43.52
C LEU A 263 -41.32 18.99 -43.65
N ALA A 264 -41.59 18.10 -42.70
CA ALA A 264 -42.79 17.27 -42.68
C ALA A 264 -44.08 18.12 -42.60
N ASP A 265 -44.10 19.17 -41.78
CA ASP A 265 -45.20 20.13 -41.70
C ASP A 265 -45.41 20.90 -43.01
N GLN A 266 -44.33 21.31 -43.68
CA GLN A 266 -44.38 21.95 -44.98
C GLN A 266 -44.93 21.01 -46.06
N ASN A 267 -44.48 19.76 -46.07
CA ASN A 267 -44.99 18.73 -46.99
C ASN A 267 -46.46 18.44 -46.76
N GLN A 268 -46.93 18.38 -45.50
CA GLN A 268 -48.32 18.20 -45.16
C GLN A 268 -49.20 19.34 -45.73
N ARG A 269 -48.78 20.61 -45.55
CA ARG A 269 -49.51 21.78 -46.12
C ARG A 269 -49.54 21.76 -47.66
N ARG A 270 -48.46 21.35 -48.32
CA ARG A 270 -48.40 21.21 -49.78
C ARG A 270 -49.30 20.08 -50.28
N LEU A 271 -49.44 18.98 -49.55
CA LEU A 271 -50.38 17.91 -49.83
C LEU A 271 -51.82 18.42 -49.77
N GLU A 272 -52.19 19.17 -48.71
CA GLU A 272 -53.53 19.78 -48.55
C GLU A 272 -53.88 20.74 -49.68
N LEU A 273 -52.89 21.38 -50.27
CA LEU A 273 -53.04 22.26 -51.43
C LEU A 273 -52.94 21.50 -52.78
N GLY A 274 -52.75 20.17 -52.78
CA GLY A 274 -52.67 19.32 -53.97
C GLY A 274 -51.33 19.36 -54.71
N PHE A 275 -50.29 19.95 -54.12
CA PHE A 275 -48.94 20.12 -54.75
C PHE A 275 -47.94 19.03 -54.34
N MET A 276 -48.32 18.02 -53.52
CA MET A 276 -47.44 16.98 -53.05
C MET A 276 -48.14 15.62 -52.98
N SER A 277 -47.36 14.53 -53.08
CA SER A 277 -47.87 13.17 -52.95
C SER A 277 -47.99 12.74 -51.47
N PRO A 278 -49.00 11.92 -51.09
CA PRO A 278 -49.11 11.35 -49.76
C PRO A 278 -47.85 10.56 -49.31
N ILE A 279 -47.13 9.94 -50.28
CA ILE A 279 -45.89 9.17 -50.00
C ILE A 279 -44.79 10.07 -49.49
N ASP A 280 -44.63 11.29 -50.01
CA ASP A 280 -43.60 12.23 -49.61
C ASP A 280 -43.81 12.71 -48.16
N VAL A 281 -45.05 12.89 -47.74
CA VAL A 281 -45.40 13.22 -46.36
C VAL A 281 -45.08 12.07 -45.40
N GLN A 282 -45.42 10.83 -45.84
CA GLN A 282 -45.12 9.65 -45.02
C GLN A 282 -43.59 9.42 -44.85
N GLN A 283 -42.83 9.65 -45.90
CA GLN A 283 -41.36 9.58 -45.87
C GLN A 283 -40.75 10.60 -44.88
N ALA A 284 -41.24 11.86 -44.93
CA ALA A 284 -40.77 12.89 -44.01
C ALA A 284 -41.13 12.56 -42.55
N ARG A 285 -42.34 12.06 -42.28
CA ARG A 285 -42.75 11.62 -40.95
C ARG A 285 -41.94 10.41 -40.47
N ALA A 286 -41.62 9.46 -41.37
CA ALA A 286 -40.79 8.31 -41.03
C ALA A 286 -39.36 8.77 -40.63
N GLN A 287 -38.80 9.76 -41.36
CA GLN A 287 -37.48 10.34 -41.02
C GLN A 287 -37.51 10.99 -39.61
N VAL A 288 -38.50 11.80 -39.30
CA VAL A 288 -38.68 12.38 -37.94
C VAL A 288 -38.68 11.28 -36.85
N SER A 289 -39.34 10.16 -37.08
CA SER A 289 -39.36 9.04 -36.13
C SER A 289 -37.99 8.38 -35.97
N LEU A 290 -37.22 8.23 -37.07
CA LEU A 290 -35.84 7.75 -37.01
C LEU A 290 -34.93 8.69 -36.24
N ASP A 291 -35.07 10.01 -36.43
CA ASP A 291 -34.26 11.01 -35.72
C ASP A 291 -34.62 11.03 -34.21
N GLN A 292 -35.90 10.82 -33.85
CA GLN A 292 -36.31 10.65 -32.46
C GLN A 292 -35.64 9.42 -31.81
N GLU A 293 -35.57 8.30 -32.53
CA GLU A 293 -34.84 7.12 -32.06
C GLU A 293 -33.37 7.42 -31.83
N GLN A 294 -32.70 8.10 -32.77
CA GLN A 294 -31.30 8.52 -32.66
C GLN A 294 -31.08 9.46 -31.46
N LEU A 295 -32.01 10.38 -31.17
CA LEU A 295 -31.97 11.23 -30.00
C LEU A 295 -32.03 10.41 -28.71
N ILE A 296 -32.90 9.39 -28.62
CA ILE A 296 -32.97 8.50 -27.46
C ILE A 296 -31.63 7.78 -27.25
N GLN A 297 -30.99 7.29 -28.32
CA GLN A 297 -29.67 6.67 -28.26
C GLN A 297 -28.60 7.65 -27.76
N ALA A 298 -28.60 8.89 -28.27
CA ALA A 298 -27.66 9.93 -27.84
C ALA A 298 -27.88 10.32 -26.35
N LYS A 299 -29.12 10.38 -25.89
CA LYS A 299 -29.45 10.60 -24.46
C LYS A 299 -28.90 9.48 -23.57
N ASN A 300 -29.11 8.23 -23.99
CA ASN A 300 -28.58 7.09 -23.24
C ASN A 300 -27.05 7.15 -23.12
N LEU A 301 -26.36 7.48 -24.22
CA LEU A 301 -24.90 7.65 -24.21
C LEU A 301 -24.47 8.77 -23.25
N PHE A 302 -25.14 9.91 -23.28
CA PHE A 302 -24.86 11.01 -22.36
C PHE A 302 -25.03 10.60 -20.90
N MET A 303 -26.14 9.93 -20.56
CA MET A 303 -26.39 9.43 -19.22
C MET A 303 -25.34 8.40 -18.78
N GLU A 304 -24.92 7.50 -19.66
CA GLU A 304 -23.85 6.54 -19.39
C GLU A 304 -22.54 7.27 -19.04
N ARG A 305 -22.11 8.24 -19.83
CA ARG A 305 -20.91 9.02 -19.59
C ARG A 305 -20.98 9.83 -18.29
N GLN A 306 -22.15 10.37 -17.98
CA GLN A 306 -22.41 11.04 -16.72
C GLN A 306 -22.27 10.11 -15.51
N LEU A 307 -22.79 8.88 -15.59
CA LEU A 307 -22.65 7.90 -14.50
C LEU A 307 -21.18 7.48 -14.28
N VAL A 308 -20.42 7.33 -15.36
CA VAL A 308 -18.98 7.08 -15.29
C VAL A 308 -18.25 8.23 -14.62
N LEU A 309 -18.52 9.49 -15.02
CA LEU A 309 -17.93 10.67 -14.40
C LEU A 309 -18.30 10.76 -12.92
N ARG A 310 -19.58 10.54 -12.58
CA ARG A 310 -20.07 10.55 -11.19
C ARG A 310 -19.28 9.58 -10.31
N ARG A 311 -19.04 8.37 -10.79
CA ARG A 311 -18.23 7.38 -10.05
C ARG A 311 -16.83 7.87 -9.74
N LEU A 312 -16.23 8.67 -10.62
CA LEU A 312 -14.87 9.18 -10.46
C LEU A 312 -14.79 10.37 -9.50
N ILE A 313 -15.85 11.19 -9.41
CA ILE A 313 -15.84 12.47 -8.70
C ILE A 313 -16.62 12.48 -7.38
N THR A 314 -17.42 11.44 -7.07
CA THR A 314 -18.24 11.40 -5.84
C THR A 314 -17.91 10.21 -4.96
N LYS A 315 -17.88 10.41 -3.64
CA LYS A 315 -17.73 9.34 -2.63
C LYS A 315 -19.06 8.68 -2.26
N GLU A 316 -20.16 9.42 -2.36
CA GLU A 316 -21.46 8.98 -1.87
C GLU A 316 -22.30 8.34 -2.98
N SER A 317 -22.80 7.16 -2.72
CA SER A 317 -23.70 6.44 -3.64
C SER A 317 -25.17 6.87 -3.53
N SER A 318 -25.53 7.70 -2.54
CA SER A 318 -26.90 8.09 -2.24
C SER A 318 -27.07 9.61 -2.10
N SER A 319 -27.17 10.34 -3.21
CA SER A 319 -27.92 11.59 -3.15
C SER A 319 -29.38 11.30 -3.49
N SER A 320 -30.30 11.71 -2.64
CA SER A 320 -31.73 11.52 -2.79
C SER A 320 -32.35 12.26 -3.99
N THR A 321 -31.59 13.16 -4.61
CA THR A 321 -31.98 13.86 -5.84
C THR A 321 -31.00 13.52 -6.97
N PRO A 322 -31.51 13.03 -8.12
CA PRO A 322 -30.65 12.82 -9.28
C PRO A 322 -30.16 14.18 -9.80
N SER A 323 -28.87 14.49 -9.60
CA SER A 323 -28.25 15.68 -10.18
C SER A 323 -27.66 15.32 -11.54
N VAL A 324 -27.98 16.10 -12.56
CA VAL A 324 -27.42 16.01 -13.90
C VAL A 324 -26.24 16.98 -13.99
N PHE A 325 -25.04 16.45 -14.27
CA PHE A 325 -23.86 17.27 -14.50
C PHE A 325 -23.83 17.75 -15.96
N MET A 326 -23.78 19.05 -16.17
CA MET A 326 -23.63 19.62 -17.51
C MET A 326 -22.18 20.08 -17.70
N PRO A 327 -21.47 19.60 -18.74
CA PRO A 327 -20.11 20.01 -18.99
C PRO A 327 -20.05 21.44 -19.52
N VAL A 328 -19.07 22.19 -19.03
CA VAL A 328 -18.70 23.49 -19.62
C VAL A 328 -17.78 23.21 -20.82
N GLN A 329 -17.99 23.92 -21.93
CA GLN A 329 -17.13 23.76 -23.11
C GLN A 329 -15.65 24.02 -22.76
N MET A 330 -14.79 23.13 -23.23
CA MET A 330 -13.36 23.19 -23.00
C MET A 330 -12.65 23.74 -24.24
N PRO A 331 -11.62 24.60 -24.08
CA PRO A 331 -10.78 24.98 -25.20
C PRO A 331 -10.07 23.75 -25.78
N PRO A 332 -9.77 23.74 -27.10
CA PRO A 332 -9.06 22.62 -27.72
C PRO A 332 -7.71 22.40 -27.04
N LEU A 333 -7.41 21.14 -26.72
CA LEU A 333 -6.12 20.78 -26.15
C LEU A 333 -5.00 20.99 -27.18
N ALA A 334 -3.91 21.59 -26.75
CA ALA A 334 -2.73 21.75 -27.59
C ALA A 334 -1.88 20.48 -27.57
N ALA A 335 -1.63 19.91 -28.74
CA ALA A 335 -0.65 18.84 -28.87
C ALA A 335 0.76 19.45 -28.68
N PRO A 336 1.65 18.82 -27.89
CA PRO A 336 3.01 19.33 -27.73
C PRO A 336 3.79 19.21 -29.05
N ASP A 337 4.42 20.30 -29.46
CA ASP A 337 5.27 20.38 -30.68
C ASP A 337 6.68 19.82 -30.42
N SER A 338 6.79 18.75 -29.61
CA SER A 338 8.09 18.20 -29.22
C SER A 338 8.47 17.01 -30.09
N LYS A 339 9.76 16.97 -30.49
CA LYS A 339 10.31 15.81 -31.21
C LYS A 339 10.21 14.55 -30.34
N ARG A 340 10.02 13.40 -30.99
CA ARG A 340 9.90 12.07 -30.37
C ARG A 340 10.97 11.83 -29.28
N ASP A 341 12.23 12.15 -29.57
CA ASP A 341 13.34 11.89 -28.66
C ASP A 341 13.23 12.70 -27.35
N ASN A 342 12.77 13.96 -27.44
CA ASN A 342 12.53 14.78 -26.25
C ASN A 342 11.39 14.23 -25.39
N LEU A 343 10.34 13.70 -26.03
CA LEU A 343 9.21 13.08 -25.32
C LEU A 343 9.64 11.78 -24.62
N LEU A 344 10.51 10.97 -25.26
CA LEU A 344 11.08 9.78 -24.63
C LEU A 344 11.95 10.13 -23.40
N VAL A 345 12.83 11.14 -23.53
CA VAL A 345 13.63 11.61 -22.38
C VAL A 345 12.72 12.07 -21.24
N THR A 346 11.67 12.83 -21.55
CA THR A 346 10.70 13.28 -20.57
C THR A 346 9.97 12.10 -19.91
N ALA A 347 9.56 11.11 -20.70
CA ALA A 347 8.89 9.91 -20.21
C ALA A 347 9.76 9.12 -19.22
N PHE A 348 11.04 8.86 -19.54
CA PHE A 348 11.96 8.16 -18.64
C PHE A 348 12.26 8.94 -17.36
N GLN A 349 12.19 10.27 -17.38
CA GLN A 349 12.40 11.08 -16.20
C GLN A 349 11.15 11.16 -15.30
N LYS A 350 9.95 11.23 -15.89
CA LYS A 350 8.72 11.60 -15.19
C LYS A 350 7.77 10.43 -14.94
N ARG A 351 7.82 9.36 -15.71
CA ARG A 351 6.89 8.22 -15.51
C ARG A 351 7.10 7.54 -14.17
N PRO A 352 6.05 7.52 -13.32
CA PRO A 352 6.18 6.93 -11.99
C PRO A 352 6.37 5.41 -12.01
N ASP A 353 5.78 4.69 -12.98
CA ASP A 353 5.90 3.24 -13.11
C ASP A 353 7.33 2.80 -13.46
N TYR A 354 8.01 3.54 -14.35
CA TYR A 354 9.41 3.31 -14.64
C TYR A 354 10.30 3.59 -13.42
N ASN A 355 10.08 4.71 -12.75
CA ASN A 355 10.81 5.07 -11.53
C ASN A 355 10.58 4.07 -10.39
N ALA A 356 9.38 3.49 -10.28
CA ALA A 356 9.07 2.41 -9.34
C ALA A 356 9.89 1.15 -9.66
N ALA A 357 9.99 0.75 -10.94
CA ALA A 357 10.76 -0.41 -11.36
C ALA A 357 12.27 -0.24 -11.09
N VAL A 358 12.84 0.94 -11.37
CA VAL A 358 14.23 1.27 -11.05
C VAL A 358 14.47 1.23 -9.54
N THR A 359 13.55 1.78 -8.76
CA THR A 359 13.64 1.79 -7.30
C THR A 359 13.49 0.37 -6.71
N ASP A 360 12.66 -0.50 -7.30
CA ASP A 360 12.59 -1.91 -6.87
C ASP A 360 13.90 -2.68 -7.15
N ALA A 361 14.60 -2.36 -8.24
CA ALA A 361 15.92 -2.94 -8.49
C ALA A 361 16.96 -2.53 -7.45
N GLU A 362 16.91 -1.29 -6.90
CA GLU A 362 17.74 -0.90 -5.77
C GLU A 362 17.48 -1.79 -4.54
N LYS A 363 16.23 -2.17 -4.29
CA LYS A 363 15.87 -3.11 -3.21
C LYS A 363 16.54 -4.48 -3.41
N GLN A 364 16.59 -5.00 -4.63
CA GLN A 364 17.25 -6.26 -4.91
C GLN A 364 18.78 -6.17 -4.71
N GLU A 365 19.38 -5.01 -4.97
CA GLU A 365 20.80 -4.78 -4.67
C GLU A 365 21.07 -4.77 -3.15
N LEU A 366 20.19 -4.14 -2.36
CA LEU A 366 20.26 -4.21 -0.89
C LEU A 366 20.15 -5.65 -0.39
N ARG A 367 19.20 -6.43 -0.95
CA ARG A 367 19.04 -7.86 -0.63
C ARG A 367 20.30 -8.67 -0.97
N LEU A 368 20.93 -8.38 -2.10
CA LEU A 368 22.17 -9.06 -2.50
C LEU A 368 23.31 -8.78 -1.51
N ARG A 369 23.47 -7.54 -1.07
CA ARG A 369 24.47 -7.17 -0.06
C ARG A 369 24.21 -7.87 1.26
N PHE A 370 22.95 -7.91 1.70
CA PHE A 370 22.54 -8.64 2.90
C PHE A 370 22.83 -10.15 2.76
N ALA A 371 22.38 -10.79 1.67
CA ALA A 371 22.60 -12.22 1.44
C ALA A 371 24.09 -12.59 1.37
N LYS A 372 24.94 -11.70 0.83
CA LYS A 372 26.40 -11.89 0.88
C LYS A 372 26.93 -11.89 2.32
N ASN A 373 26.45 -10.98 3.17
CA ASN A 373 26.82 -10.96 4.58
C ASN A 373 26.32 -12.23 5.29
N GLN A 374 25.08 -12.67 5.03
CA GLN A 374 24.51 -13.88 5.62
C GLN A 374 25.20 -15.18 5.17
N ALA A 375 25.99 -15.14 4.10
CA ALA A 375 26.75 -16.29 3.63
C ALA A 375 28.08 -16.50 4.41
N TRP A 376 28.49 -15.56 5.25
CA TRP A 376 29.65 -15.69 6.12
C TRP A 376 29.38 -16.63 7.30
N PRO A 377 30.41 -17.29 7.87
CA PRO A 377 30.30 -17.95 9.17
C PRO A 377 29.92 -16.95 10.27
N THR A 378 29.34 -17.42 11.38
CA THR A 378 29.21 -16.59 12.59
C THR A 378 30.53 -16.60 13.33
N LEU A 379 30.99 -15.42 13.66
CA LEU A 379 32.14 -15.18 14.54
C LEU A 379 31.75 -14.04 15.46
N ASP A 380 31.46 -14.38 16.73
CA ASP A 380 31.00 -13.41 17.71
C ASP A 380 32.01 -13.29 18.83
N LEU A 381 32.27 -12.07 19.21
CA LEU A 381 32.95 -11.71 20.43
C LEU A 381 31.91 -11.55 21.52
N VAL A 382 32.02 -12.31 22.60
CA VAL A 382 31.10 -12.23 23.74
C VAL A 382 31.87 -11.86 24.99
N GLY A 383 31.32 -10.97 25.78
CA GLY A 383 31.91 -10.55 27.04
C GLY A 383 30.82 -10.26 28.06
N THR A 384 31.10 -10.68 29.30
CA THR A 384 30.28 -10.35 30.45
C THR A 384 31.17 -9.76 31.53
N TYR A 385 30.73 -8.72 32.17
CA TYR A 385 31.38 -8.10 33.32
C TYR A 385 30.33 -7.69 34.33
N GLY A 386 30.53 -8.09 35.61
CA GLY A 386 29.59 -7.75 36.65
C GLY A 386 30.07 -8.17 38.03
N TYR A 387 29.18 -8.08 38.98
CA TYR A 387 29.47 -8.40 40.38
C TYR A 387 28.41 -9.34 40.95
N ASN A 388 28.86 -10.31 41.74
CA ASN A 388 28.02 -11.23 42.44
C ASN A 388 27.84 -10.80 43.91
N GLY A 389 26.69 -11.11 44.48
CA GLY A 389 26.40 -11.03 45.89
C GLY A 389 25.76 -12.31 46.39
N LEU A 390 26.11 -12.73 47.58
CA LEU A 390 25.55 -13.90 48.28
C LEU A 390 25.28 -13.53 49.73
N ALA A 391 24.06 -13.76 50.21
CA ALA A 391 23.68 -13.48 51.60
C ALA A 391 22.46 -14.31 52.04
N GLY A 392 22.07 -14.16 53.33
CA GLY A 392 20.87 -14.79 53.89
C GLY A 392 19.54 -14.03 53.66
N ASN A 393 19.58 -12.91 52.94
CA ASN A 393 18.40 -12.16 52.50
C ASN A 393 18.69 -11.37 51.21
N TYR A 394 17.64 -10.91 50.50
CA TYR A 394 17.77 -10.17 49.23
C TYR A 394 18.55 -8.85 49.35
N GLU A 395 18.28 -8.08 50.41
CA GLU A 395 18.90 -6.75 50.60
C GLU A 395 20.42 -6.89 50.77
N SER A 396 20.87 -7.77 51.67
CA SER A 396 22.29 -8.03 51.90
C SER A 396 23.00 -8.64 50.67
N ALA A 397 22.30 -9.50 49.90
CA ALA A 397 22.85 -10.06 48.66
C ALA A 397 23.04 -8.98 47.58
N ARG A 398 22.09 -8.05 47.46
CA ARG A 398 22.17 -6.91 46.55
C ARG A 398 23.30 -5.94 46.98
N ASP A 399 23.39 -5.62 48.26
CA ASP A 399 24.45 -4.77 48.82
C ASP A 399 25.83 -5.40 48.59
N ALA A 400 25.96 -6.71 48.77
CA ALA A 400 27.18 -7.43 48.47
C ALA A 400 27.57 -7.36 46.99
N ALA A 401 26.60 -7.46 46.06
CA ALA A 401 26.84 -7.27 44.66
C ALA A 401 27.23 -5.81 44.30
N GLN A 402 26.59 -4.83 44.95
CA GLN A 402 26.92 -3.42 44.77
C GLN A 402 28.28 -3.01 45.38
N SER A 403 28.70 -3.67 46.45
CA SER A 403 30.00 -3.40 47.08
C SER A 403 31.22 -3.79 46.22
N SER A 404 30.97 -4.41 45.06
CA SER A 404 31.99 -4.77 44.08
C SER A 404 33.10 -5.70 44.58
N GLN A 405 32.82 -6.50 45.60
CA GLN A 405 33.81 -7.38 46.26
C GLN A 405 34.02 -8.71 45.53
N ALA A 406 33.01 -9.17 44.75
CA ALA A 406 33.08 -10.43 44.02
C ALA A 406 32.90 -10.20 42.48
N PRO A 407 33.92 -9.69 41.79
CA PRO A 407 33.84 -9.45 40.34
C PRO A 407 33.75 -10.76 39.57
N GLN A 408 32.85 -10.78 38.60
CA GLN A 408 32.76 -11.86 37.62
C GLN A 408 33.00 -11.26 36.22
N TRP A 409 33.88 -11.87 35.46
CA TRP A 409 34.05 -11.51 34.04
C TRP A 409 34.25 -12.76 33.21
N SER A 410 33.75 -12.69 31.99
CA SER A 410 34.04 -13.68 30.98
C SER A 410 34.30 -12.98 29.66
N PHE A 411 35.21 -13.53 28.88
CA PHE A 411 35.51 -13.10 27.52
C PHE A 411 35.69 -14.35 26.66
N GLY A 412 35.00 -14.39 25.54
CA GLY A 412 35.02 -15.55 24.66
C GLY A 412 34.81 -15.20 23.20
N VAL A 413 35.21 -16.11 22.34
CA VAL A 413 34.96 -16.07 20.89
C VAL A 413 34.10 -17.27 20.55
N GLN A 414 32.95 -17.00 19.96
CA GLN A 414 32.03 -18.03 19.49
C GLN A 414 32.11 -18.12 17.97
N PHE A 415 32.55 -19.26 17.44
CA PHE A 415 32.60 -19.55 16.02
C PHE A 415 31.64 -20.64 15.65
N SER A 416 30.83 -20.43 14.58
CA SER A 416 29.93 -21.47 14.06
C SER A 416 29.86 -21.38 12.53
N VAL A 417 29.96 -22.52 11.87
CA VAL A 417 29.85 -22.66 10.43
C VAL A 417 29.13 -23.94 10.06
N PRO A 418 28.08 -23.87 9.24
CA PRO A 418 27.44 -25.07 8.70
C PRO A 418 28.39 -25.73 7.68
N LEU A 419 28.80 -26.96 7.92
CA LEU A 419 29.85 -27.62 7.13
C LEU A 419 29.48 -27.75 5.65
N GLY A 420 28.24 -28.03 5.28
CA GLY A 420 27.81 -28.11 3.88
C GLY A 420 27.60 -26.78 3.18
N ARG A 421 27.31 -25.68 3.90
CA ARG A 421 27.00 -24.32 3.40
C ARG A 421 25.97 -24.29 2.25
N VAL A 422 25.12 -25.33 2.12
CA VAL A 422 24.14 -25.44 1.02
C VAL A 422 23.10 -24.34 1.10
N GLN A 423 22.51 -24.14 2.28
CA GLN A 423 21.48 -23.14 2.48
C GLN A 423 21.95 -21.71 2.17
N PRO A 424 23.08 -21.19 2.71
CA PRO A 424 23.56 -19.85 2.39
C PRO A 424 23.91 -19.68 0.90
N ARG A 425 24.48 -20.70 0.25
CA ARG A 425 24.80 -20.67 -1.18
C ARG A 425 23.54 -20.63 -2.04
N ALA A 426 22.54 -21.47 -1.73
CA ALA A 426 21.26 -21.47 -2.40
C ALA A 426 20.52 -20.14 -2.25
N GLN A 427 20.49 -19.58 -1.03
CA GLN A 427 19.91 -18.26 -0.77
C GLN A 427 20.59 -17.16 -1.59
N LEU A 428 21.91 -17.17 -1.68
CA LEU A 428 22.65 -16.22 -2.51
C LEU A 428 22.33 -16.39 -4.00
N ALA A 429 22.18 -17.62 -4.50
CA ALA A 429 21.78 -17.89 -5.88
C ALA A 429 20.36 -17.36 -6.17
N VAL A 430 19.40 -17.61 -5.27
CA VAL A 430 18.03 -17.06 -5.37
C VAL A 430 18.05 -15.55 -5.47
N VAL A 431 18.78 -14.87 -4.58
CA VAL A 431 18.82 -13.39 -4.57
C VAL A 431 19.51 -12.83 -5.83
N ARG A 432 20.52 -13.52 -6.38
CA ARG A 432 21.12 -13.15 -7.68
C ARG A 432 20.09 -13.26 -8.81
N GLY A 433 19.31 -14.35 -8.85
CA GLY A 433 18.24 -14.51 -9.82
C GLY A 433 17.15 -13.44 -9.70
N LEU A 434 16.74 -13.08 -8.48
CA LEU A 434 15.76 -11.99 -8.25
C LEU A 434 16.30 -10.63 -8.72
N ARG A 435 17.59 -10.36 -8.53
CA ARG A 435 18.23 -9.15 -9.07
C ARG A 435 18.22 -9.14 -10.59
N GLU A 436 18.55 -10.24 -11.22
CA GLU A 436 18.51 -10.37 -12.68
C GLU A 436 17.09 -10.18 -13.23
N GLN A 437 16.09 -10.79 -12.59
CA GLN A 437 14.68 -10.56 -12.93
C GLN A 437 14.29 -9.08 -12.82
N ALA A 438 14.74 -8.37 -11.78
CA ALA A 438 14.47 -6.94 -11.63
C ALA A 438 15.11 -6.11 -12.76
N LEU A 439 16.33 -6.42 -13.18
CA LEU A 439 16.99 -5.76 -14.33
C LEU A 439 16.26 -6.03 -15.65
N LEU A 440 15.76 -7.26 -15.86
CA LEU A 440 14.95 -7.59 -17.03
C LEU A 440 13.61 -6.84 -17.00
N ARG A 441 13.00 -6.66 -15.82
CA ARG A 441 11.77 -5.86 -15.65
C ARG A 441 11.99 -4.39 -16.01
N ILE A 442 13.15 -3.81 -15.67
CA ILE A 442 13.49 -2.44 -16.12
C ILE A 442 13.53 -2.39 -17.64
N LYS A 443 14.22 -3.32 -18.32
CA LYS A 443 14.27 -3.37 -19.79
C LYS A 443 12.88 -3.53 -20.41
N GLN A 444 12.04 -4.37 -19.81
CA GLN A 444 10.64 -4.52 -20.26
C GLN A 444 9.86 -3.21 -20.10
N SER A 445 10.05 -2.50 -18.99
CA SER A 445 9.43 -1.19 -18.77
C SER A 445 9.93 -0.14 -19.78
N GLU A 446 11.24 -0.13 -20.12
CA GLU A 446 11.81 0.74 -21.17
C GLU A 446 11.15 0.52 -22.53
N LEU A 447 10.96 -0.75 -22.92
CA LEU A 447 10.25 -1.10 -24.14
C LEU A 447 8.79 -0.64 -24.11
N THR A 448 8.10 -0.87 -22.98
CA THR A 448 6.71 -0.42 -22.80
C THR A 448 6.59 1.09 -22.92
N VAL A 449 7.46 1.86 -22.26
CA VAL A 449 7.50 3.33 -22.35
C VAL A 449 7.68 3.78 -23.80
N THR A 450 8.61 3.16 -24.53
CA THR A 450 8.88 3.51 -25.94
C THR A 450 7.66 3.23 -26.81
N VAL A 451 7.05 2.06 -26.68
CA VAL A 451 5.85 1.67 -27.44
C VAL A 451 4.66 2.57 -27.12
N ASP A 452 4.45 2.90 -25.83
CA ASP A 452 3.35 3.79 -25.41
C ASP A 452 3.47 5.18 -26.03
N VAL A 453 4.68 5.77 -26.02
CA VAL A 453 4.94 7.09 -26.61
C VAL A 453 4.75 7.05 -28.13
N ASP A 454 5.31 6.04 -28.81
CA ASP A 454 5.17 5.89 -30.27
C ASP A 454 3.70 5.67 -30.69
N THR A 455 2.97 4.87 -29.91
CA THR A 455 1.54 4.62 -30.12
C THR A 455 0.73 5.90 -29.93
N ALA A 456 1.01 6.67 -28.86
CA ALA A 456 0.32 7.93 -28.60
C ALA A 456 0.58 8.97 -29.70
N LEU A 457 1.83 9.10 -30.17
CA LEU A 457 2.18 9.98 -31.29
C LEU A 457 1.46 9.59 -32.58
N SER A 458 1.45 8.29 -32.91
CA SER A 458 0.75 7.78 -34.11
C SER A 458 -0.76 8.06 -34.04
N ARG A 459 -1.37 7.88 -32.84
CA ARG A 459 -2.80 8.20 -32.64
C ARG A 459 -3.10 9.67 -32.83
N ILE A 460 -2.25 10.58 -32.33
CA ILE A 460 -2.43 12.03 -32.53
C ILE A 460 -2.39 12.36 -34.01
N GLU A 461 -1.40 11.87 -34.74
CA GLU A 461 -1.27 12.15 -36.18
C GLU A 461 -2.48 11.64 -36.97
N MET A 462 -2.90 10.40 -36.74
CA MET A 462 -4.08 9.82 -37.35
C MET A 462 -5.37 10.56 -36.99
N SER A 463 -5.55 10.94 -35.74
CA SER A 463 -6.74 11.68 -35.27
C SER A 463 -6.77 13.11 -35.85
N ARG A 464 -5.60 13.76 -36.04
CA ARG A 464 -5.49 15.06 -36.69
C ARG A 464 -5.94 15.01 -38.16
N GLN A 465 -5.43 14.03 -38.91
CA GLN A 465 -5.83 13.81 -40.30
C GLN A 465 -7.32 13.46 -40.42
N ARG A 466 -7.82 12.64 -39.54
CA ARG A 466 -9.24 12.28 -39.47
C ARG A 466 -10.13 13.49 -39.17
N LEU A 467 -9.74 14.36 -38.25
CA LEU A 467 -10.48 15.58 -37.92
C LEU A 467 -10.50 16.55 -39.10
N GLU A 468 -9.36 16.75 -39.79
CA GLU A 468 -9.28 17.60 -40.97
C GLU A 468 -10.20 17.08 -42.08
N THR A 469 -10.17 15.77 -42.36
CA THR A 469 -11.03 15.13 -43.36
C THR A 469 -12.51 15.22 -42.98
N ALA A 470 -12.85 14.98 -41.69
CA ALA A 470 -14.23 15.07 -41.20
C ALA A 470 -14.77 16.50 -41.30
N ARG A 471 -13.94 17.53 -41.00
CA ARG A 471 -14.29 18.94 -41.14
C ARG A 471 -14.61 19.29 -42.59
N LYS A 472 -13.75 18.89 -43.52
CA LYS A 472 -13.97 19.10 -44.95
C LYS A 472 -15.24 18.40 -45.46
N THR A 473 -15.48 17.17 -44.99
CA THR A 473 -16.70 16.40 -45.31
C THR A 473 -17.95 17.11 -44.79
N ARG A 474 -17.95 17.64 -43.57
CA ARG A 474 -19.06 18.42 -43.02
C ARG A 474 -19.33 19.66 -43.89
N GLU A 475 -18.29 20.46 -44.21
CA GLU A 475 -18.42 21.68 -45.03
C GLU A 475 -19.04 21.40 -46.40
N LEU A 476 -18.61 20.33 -47.08
CA LEU A 476 -19.16 19.92 -48.36
C LEU A 476 -20.62 19.45 -48.26
N ASN A 477 -20.99 18.70 -47.19
CA ASN A 477 -22.38 18.26 -46.98
C ASN A 477 -23.31 19.43 -46.61
N GLU A 478 -22.84 20.40 -45.84
CA GLU A 478 -23.60 21.62 -45.53
C GLU A 478 -23.85 22.46 -46.77
N GLU A 479 -22.87 22.56 -47.68
CA GLU A 479 -23.06 23.20 -48.97
C GLU A 479 -24.05 22.44 -49.86
N ALA A 480 -23.97 21.09 -49.86
CA ALA A 480 -24.92 20.26 -50.62
C ALA A 480 -26.37 20.46 -50.11
N VAL A 481 -26.59 20.56 -48.80
CA VAL A 481 -27.89 20.87 -48.22
C VAL A 481 -28.38 22.25 -48.68
N ARG A 482 -27.52 23.29 -48.72
CA ARG A 482 -27.89 24.62 -49.17
C ARG A 482 -28.32 24.60 -50.66
N ILE A 483 -27.61 23.87 -51.50
CA ILE A 483 -27.96 23.70 -52.91
C ILE A 483 -29.27 22.92 -53.07
N ALA A 484 -29.46 21.84 -52.28
CA ALA A 484 -30.67 21.03 -52.29
C ALA A 484 -31.91 21.84 -51.93
N TYR A 485 -31.84 22.71 -50.91
CA TYR A 485 -32.93 23.62 -50.56
C TYR A 485 -33.34 24.53 -51.71
N ARG A 486 -32.39 25.18 -52.41
CA ARG A 486 -32.69 26.06 -53.55
C ARG A 486 -33.37 25.29 -54.69
N ARG A 487 -32.85 24.09 -55.02
CA ARG A 487 -33.43 23.25 -56.07
C ARG A 487 -34.81 22.73 -55.73
N LEU A 488 -35.11 22.48 -54.43
CA LEU A 488 -36.43 22.10 -53.97
C LEU A 488 -37.42 23.27 -54.17
N GLU A 489 -37.00 24.52 -53.90
CA GLU A 489 -37.83 25.72 -54.11
C GLU A 489 -38.09 25.95 -55.58
N GLU A 490 -37.12 25.63 -56.45
CA GLU A 490 -37.27 25.70 -57.91
C GLU A 490 -38.05 24.52 -58.54
N GLY A 491 -38.46 23.54 -57.72
CA GLY A 491 -39.17 22.34 -58.18
C GLY A 491 -38.32 21.33 -58.93
N GLN A 492 -36.97 21.45 -58.86
CA GLN A 492 -35.99 20.58 -59.55
C GLN A 492 -35.53 19.41 -58.67
N PHE A 493 -35.91 19.37 -57.41
CA PHE A 493 -35.45 18.39 -56.42
C PHE A 493 -36.62 17.86 -55.59
N SER A 494 -36.60 16.58 -55.26
CA SER A 494 -37.67 16.01 -54.45
C SER A 494 -37.44 16.28 -52.93
N SER A 495 -38.51 16.23 -52.16
CA SER A 495 -38.41 16.31 -50.71
C SER A 495 -37.57 15.18 -50.13
N PHE A 496 -37.62 13.99 -50.73
CA PHE A 496 -36.83 12.83 -50.36
C PHE A 496 -35.32 13.10 -50.54
N ASP A 497 -34.93 13.69 -51.67
CA ASP A 497 -33.50 14.03 -51.92
C ASP A 497 -32.99 15.04 -50.91
N LEU A 498 -33.80 16.03 -50.51
CA LEU A 498 -33.43 16.97 -49.45
C LEU A 498 -33.22 16.28 -48.11
N ILE A 499 -34.15 15.40 -47.68
CA ILE A 499 -34.03 14.61 -46.45
C ILE A 499 -32.73 13.81 -46.44
N GLU A 500 -32.37 13.17 -47.55
CA GLU A 500 -31.13 12.42 -47.70
C GLU A 500 -29.86 13.29 -47.54
N GLN A 501 -29.85 14.52 -48.09
CA GLN A 501 -28.75 15.45 -47.93
C GLN A 501 -28.67 16.00 -46.51
N GLN A 502 -29.82 16.28 -45.84
CA GLN A 502 -29.87 16.69 -44.45
C GLN A 502 -29.32 15.60 -43.55
N ARG A 503 -29.74 14.35 -43.72
CA ARG A 503 -29.22 13.20 -42.97
C ARG A 503 -27.70 13.09 -43.12
N LYS A 504 -27.14 13.16 -44.32
CA LYS A 504 -25.69 13.15 -44.57
C LYS A 504 -24.97 14.29 -43.85
N SER A 505 -25.58 15.48 -43.81
CA SER A 505 -25.00 16.65 -43.14
C SER A 505 -24.96 16.47 -41.61
N TYR A 506 -26.06 16.01 -41.00
CA TYR A 506 -26.07 15.74 -39.56
C TYR A 506 -25.14 14.60 -39.15
N ASP A 507 -25.04 13.53 -39.96
CA ASP A 507 -24.06 12.46 -39.77
C ASP A 507 -22.61 12.96 -39.88
N ALA A 508 -22.34 13.87 -40.83
CA ALA A 508 -21.01 14.47 -40.97
C ALA A 508 -20.64 15.36 -39.80
N ARG A 509 -21.61 16.10 -39.21
CA ARG A 509 -21.41 16.86 -37.95
C ARG A 509 -21.09 15.94 -36.77
N SER A 510 -21.84 14.86 -36.60
CA SER A 510 -21.55 13.87 -35.54
C SER A 510 -20.17 13.25 -35.70
N ARG A 511 -19.73 12.96 -36.93
CA ARG A 511 -18.39 12.44 -37.22
C ARG A 511 -17.27 13.45 -36.94
N GLU A 512 -17.46 14.74 -37.22
CA GLU A 512 -16.49 15.79 -36.85
C GLU A 512 -16.36 15.93 -35.34
N LEU A 513 -17.49 15.97 -34.61
CA LEU A 513 -17.50 16.01 -33.15
C LEU A 513 -16.76 14.82 -32.56
N GLY A 514 -17.03 13.59 -33.07
CA GLY A 514 -16.34 12.38 -32.64
C GLY A 514 -14.85 12.40 -32.94
N ALA A 515 -14.44 12.88 -34.15
CA ALA A 515 -13.04 13.00 -34.52
C ALA A 515 -12.28 14.02 -33.65
N ARG A 516 -12.94 15.12 -33.24
CA ARG A 516 -12.37 16.09 -32.31
C ARG A 516 -12.17 15.48 -30.91
N ALA A 517 -13.18 14.80 -30.38
CA ALA A 517 -13.07 14.12 -29.08
C ALA A 517 -11.96 13.05 -29.10
N GLU A 518 -11.78 12.35 -30.23
CA GLU A 518 -10.71 11.36 -30.41
C GLU A 518 -9.31 12.01 -30.39
N LEU A 519 -9.14 13.18 -31.04
CA LEU A 519 -7.89 13.93 -31.00
C LEU A 519 -7.57 14.39 -29.57
N ASP A 520 -8.55 14.96 -28.87
CA ASP A 520 -8.35 15.45 -27.50
C ASP A 520 -7.98 14.28 -26.57
N ARG A 521 -8.62 13.11 -26.70
CA ARG A 521 -8.23 11.89 -25.95
C ARG A 521 -6.83 11.39 -26.31
N ALA A 522 -6.43 11.46 -27.59
CA ALA A 522 -5.10 11.08 -28.01
C ALA A 522 -4.02 11.97 -27.38
N ILE A 523 -4.30 13.27 -27.22
CA ILE A 523 -3.42 14.21 -26.51
C ILE A 523 -3.30 13.84 -25.02
N VAL A 524 -4.40 13.53 -24.35
CA VAL A 524 -4.39 13.08 -22.95
C VAL A 524 -3.62 11.76 -22.80
N ALA A 525 -3.77 10.84 -23.75
CA ALA A 525 -3.00 9.59 -23.78
C ALA A 525 -1.49 9.85 -23.93
N LEU A 526 -1.08 10.85 -24.71
CA LEU A 526 0.32 11.26 -24.78
C LEU A 526 0.83 11.84 -23.46
N TRP A 527 0.03 12.66 -22.76
CA TRP A 527 0.38 13.15 -21.42
C TRP A 527 0.58 11.99 -20.43
N ALA A 528 -0.29 10.97 -20.49
CA ALA A 528 -0.15 9.77 -19.67
C ALA A 528 1.10 8.97 -20.06
N ALA A 529 1.37 8.78 -21.36
CA ALA A 529 2.55 8.08 -21.87
C ALA A 529 3.88 8.77 -21.52
N THR A 530 3.87 10.10 -21.41
CA THR A 530 5.05 10.90 -21.03
C THR A 530 5.14 11.21 -19.54
N GLY A 531 4.11 10.84 -18.72
CA GLY A 531 4.06 11.15 -17.29
C GLY A 531 3.85 12.63 -16.98
N THR A 532 3.27 13.41 -17.91
CA THR A 532 3.09 14.86 -17.76
C THR A 532 1.65 15.29 -17.46
N VAL A 533 0.75 14.35 -17.15
CA VAL A 533 -0.66 14.64 -16.86
C VAL A 533 -0.80 15.68 -15.75
N LEU A 534 -0.10 15.51 -14.66
CA LEU A 534 -0.18 16.38 -13.48
C LEU A 534 0.30 17.81 -13.76
N GLU A 535 1.38 17.95 -14.53
CA GLU A 535 1.92 19.25 -14.91
C GLU A 535 0.97 20.02 -15.85
N ASN A 536 0.44 19.32 -16.87
CA ASN A 536 -0.46 19.92 -17.85
C ASN A 536 -1.82 20.29 -17.24
N THR A 537 -2.21 19.66 -16.15
CA THR A 537 -3.43 19.99 -15.40
C THR A 537 -3.19 20.97 -14.25
N GLY A 538 -1.93 21.37 -13.99
CA GLY A 538 -1.56 22.27 -12.88
C GLY A 538 -1.70 21.65 -11.50
N VAL A 539 -1.83 20.33 -11.39
CA VAL A 539 -1.93 19.62 -10.13
C VAL A 539 -0.54 19.45 -9.52
N THR A 540 -0.31 20.04 -8.36
CA THR A 540 0.93 19.87 -7.60
C THR A 540 0.76 18.82 -6.52
N ILE A 541 1.63 17.80 -6.55
CA ILE A 541 1.64 16.76 -5.51
C ILE A 541 2.34 17.29 -4.26
N VAL A 542 1.59 17.48 -3.18
CA VAL A 542 2.16 17.63 -1.84
C VAL A 542 2.37 16.23 -1.29
N LYS A 543 3.62 15.75 -1.29
CA LYS A 543 3.97 14.45 -0.68
C LYS A 543 3.46 14.45 0.76
N PRO A 544 2.76 13.38 1.19
CA PRO A 544 2.24 13.31 2.55
C PRO A 544 3.40 13.52 3.53
N ALA A 545 3.24 14.51 4.42
CA ALA A 545 4.22 14.79 5.47
C ALA A 545 4.41 13.50 6.28
N ARG A 546 5.67 13.18 6.64
CA ARG A 546 5.98 12.07 7.55
C ARG A 546 5.20 12.28 8.84
N ARG A 547 4.10 11.57 8.99
CA ARG A 547 3.37 11.55 10.25
C ARG A 547 4.14 10.68 11.22
N GLY A 548 4.87 11.32 12.13
CA GLY A 548 5.40 10.66 13.33
C GLY A 548 4.31 10.35 14.38
N GLN A 549 3.05 10.40 13.97
CA GLN A 549 1.91 10.00 14.79
C GLN A 549 1.13 8.97 13.99
N LEU A 550 0.87 7.82 14.60
CA LEU A 550 -0.16 6.89 14.15
C LEU A 550 -1.40 7.72 13.77
N PRO A 551 -2.03 7.47 12.61
CA PRO A 551 -3.29 8.12 12.31
C PRO A 551 -4.22 7.80 13.48
N THR A 552 -4.52 8.81 14.29
CA THR A 552 -5.68 8.72 15.18
C THR A 552 -6.83 8.39 14.25
N ALA A 553 -7.43 7.21 14.46
CA ALA A 553 -8.55 6.73 13.68
C ALA A 553 -9.49 7.92 13.49
N THR A 554 -9.72 8.31 12.23
CA THR A 554 -10.70 9.34 11.91
C THR A 554 -12.00 8.90 12.56
N LYS A 555 -12.77 9.82 13.18
CA LYS A 555 -14.03 9.51 13.89
C LYS A 555 -14.92 8.53 13.09
N GLY A 556 -14.86 8.58 11.76
CA GLY A 556 -15.59 7.66 10.88
C GLY A 556 -15.10 6.21 10.90
N ALA A 557 -13.80 5.95 11.07
CA ALA A 557 -13.29 4.57 11.19
C ALA A 557 -13.70 3.96 12.54
N ALA A 558 -13.64 4.74 13.62
CA ALA A 558 -14.12 4.30 14.94
C ALA A 558 -15.64 4.05 14.98
N GLU A 559 -16.44 4.83 14.24
CA GLU A 559 -17.88 4.58 14.08
C GLU A 559 -18.17 3.35 13.22
N PHE A 560 -17.37 3.09 12.19
CA PHE A 560 -17.48 1.91 11.34
C PHE A 560 -17.16 0.64 12.11
N ASP A 561 -16.08 0.62 12.86
CA ASP A 561 -15.70 -0.50 13.73
C ASP A 561 -16.75 -0.75 14.81
N ALA A 562 -17.30 0.31 15.43
CA ALA A 562 -18.37 0.19 16.42
C ALA A 562 -19.68 -0.34 15.81
N LYS A 563 -20.01 0.00 14.57
CA LYS A 563 -21.17 -0.53 13.85
C LYS A 563 -20.99 -1.99 13.45
N VAL A 564 -19.80 -2.37 12.96
CA VAL A 564 -19.47 -3.75 12.59
C VAL A 564 -19.46 -4.66 13.82
N ILE A 565 -18.91 -4.22 14.95
CA ILE A 565 -18.90 -4.95 16.20
C ILE A 565 -20.33 -5.10 16.75
N LYS A 566 -21.18 -4.06 16.69
CA LYS A 566 -22.59 -4.16 17.09
C LYS A 566 -23.41 -5.09 16.19
N ALA A 567 -23.16 -5.08 14.88
CA ALA A 567 -23.83 -5.97 13.94
C ALA A 567 -23.41 -7.45 14.14
N ALA A 568 -22.14 -7.69 14.47
CA ALA A 568 -21.63 -9.02 14.80
C ALA A 568 -22.17 -9.56 16.14
N ALA A 569 -22.45 -8.69 17.11
CA ALA A 569 -23.02 -9.03 18.41
C ALA A 569 -24.55 -9.30 18.37
N GLN A 570 -25.23 -8.88 17.31
CA GLN A 570 -26.69 -9.05 17.12
C GLN A 570 -27.09 -10.27 16.29
N LYS A 571 -26.22 -11.28 16.11
CA LYS A 571 -26.67 -12.55 15.52
C LYS A 571 -27.75 -13.18 16.39
N PRO A 572 -28.92 -13.53 15.85
CA PRO A 572 -30.00 -14.08 16.62
C PRO A 572 -29.62 -15.44 17.20
N LYS A 573 -29.85 -15.61 18.49
CA LYS A 573 -29.88 -16.93 19.15
C LYS A 573 -31.11 -17.70 18.61
N ASP A 574 -30.90 -18.45 17.55
CA ASP A 574 -31.92 -19.42 17.12
C ASP A 574 -32.07 -20.49 18.19
N LYS A 575 -33.26 -20.50 18.72
CA LYS A 575 -33.77 -21.46 19.70
C LYS A 575 -33.81 -22.85 19.05
N ALA A 576 -32.88 -23.72 19.40
CA ALA A 576 -33.07 -25.15 19.24
C ALA A 576 -34.13 -25.61 20.26
N LYS A 577 -35.34 -25.93 19.80
CA LYS A 577 -36.28 -26.73 20.56
C LYS A 577 -35.87 -28.20 20.47
N PRO A 578 -35.86 -28.95 21.56
CA PRO A 578 -35.73 -30.40 21.49
C PRO A 578 -37.08 -31.02 21.12
N ASN A 579 -37.10 -31.76 20.03
CA ASN A 579 -38.23 -32.70 19.77
C ASN A 579 -37.91 -34.05 20.43
N ARG A 580 -38.92 -34.54 21.10
CA ARG A 580 -39.09 -35.90 21.63
C ARG A 580 -38.91 -36.97 20.57
#